data_e7342fe86ce3a18e442b23f4125045a7
#
_entry.id   e7342fe86ce3a18e442b23f4125045a7
#
_cell.length_a   1.000
_cell.length_b   1.000
_cell.length_c   1.000
_cell.angle_alpha   90.00
_cell.angle_beta   90.00
_cell.angle_gamma   90.00
#
_symmetry.space_group_name_H-M   'P 1'
#
loop_
_entity.id
_entity.type
_entity.pdbx_description
1 polymer ?
#
loop_
_entity_poly.entity_id
_entity_poly.type
_entity_poly.pdbx_seq_one_letter_code
_entity_poly.pdbx_strand_id
1 'polypeptide(L)'
;MTIWGVVSDVHGNLPALQEAVRLCRLGGAERFAFLGDSLGRGDPDGCVALIRSLADVSVVGNRDLDWQHRVADETRAYVLGLPASLRADDFVAVHGDPRLDPDLNSSEIRNGFRRAYRRLERERAGLFLFGHTHRARVWRLPGPDEAPELIYDAVVSSQPATIALRRPVPSVRYAINVGTTGLPFAGKGPPACAVYDSGAGRLEVIVL
;
A
#
# COMPACT_ATOMS: atom_id res chain seq x y z
N MET A 1 -16.01 8.74 -9.80
CA MET A 1 -15.13 9.17 -8.70
C MET A 1 -15.20 8.09 -7.67
N THR A 2 -14.10 7.55 -7.21
CA THR A 2 -14.06 6.34 -6.37
C THR A 2 -13.25 6.63 -5.12
N ILE A 3 -13.74 6.20 -3.97
CA ILE A 3 -13.00 6.26 -2.70
C ILE A 3 -12.47 4.86 -2.39
N TRP A 4 -11.17 4.74 -2.27
CA TRP A 4 -10.45 3.49 -2.06
C TRP A 4 -9.97 3.36 -0.62
N GLY A 5 -10.26 2.22 0.03
CA GLY A 5 -9.53 1.77 1.21
C GLY A 5 -8.29 1.01 0.76
N VAL A 6 -7.12 1.39 1.27
CA VAL A 6 -5.84 0.78 0.91
C VAL A 6 -5.19 0.17 2.13
N VAL A 7 -4.95 -1.13 2.09
CA VAL A 7 -4.47 -1.95 3.22
C VAL A 7 -3.28 -2.80 2.77
N SER A 8 -2.27 -2.95 3.61
CA SER A 8 -1.09 -3.77 3.33
C SER A 8 -0.56 -4.46 4.59
N ASP A 9 0.24 -5.51 4.39
CA ASP A 9 1.05 -6.12 5.45
C ASP A 9 0.21 -6.53 6.67
N VAL A 10 -0.85 -7.33 6.42
CA VAL A 10 -1.80 -7.82 7.43
C VAL A 10 -1.19 -8.91 8.32
N HIS A 11 -0.36 -9.78 7.72
CA HIS A 11 0.39 -10.83 8.42
C HIS A 11 -0.45 -11.76 9.31
N GLY A 12 -1.68 -12.10 8.89
CA GLY A 12 -2.58 -12.99 9.62
C GLY A 12 -3.29 -12.33 10.81
N ASN A 13 -3.17 -11.01 10.99
CA ASN A 13 -3.81 -10.27 12.07
C ASN A 13 -5.26 -9.88 11.69
N LEU A 14 -6.19 -10.83 11.80
CA LEU A 14 -7.58 -10.61 11.44
C LEU A 14 -8.24 -9.44 12.21
N PRO A 15 -8.06 -9.30 13.54
CA PRO A 15 -8.62 -8.15 14.26
C PRO A 15 -8.14 -6.79 13.71
N ALA A 16 -6.85 -6.65 13.41
CA ALA A 16 -6.32 -5.42 12.83
C ALA A 16 -6.85 -5.15 11.42
N LEU A 17 -7.00 -6.21 10.61
CA LEU A 17 -7.62 -6.11 9.29
C LEU A 17 -9.09 -5.64 9.37
N GLN A 18 -9.87 -6.20 10.29
CA GLN A 18 -11.25 -5.81 10.52
C GLN A 18 -11.36 -4.34 10.93
N GLU A 19 -10.48 -3.87 11.81
CA GLU A 19 -10.43 -2.48 12.23
C GLU A 19 -10.01 -1.54 11.08
N ALA A 20 -8.99 -1.91 10.29
CA ALA A 20 -8.60 -1.12 9.12
C ALA A 20 -9.74 -0.99 8.11
N VAL A 21 -10.45 -2.08 7.82
CA VAL A 21 -11.63 -2.06 6.93
C VAL A 21 -12.72 -1.17 7.49
N ARG A 22 -13.00 -1.24 8.81
CA ARG A 22 -13.99 -0.39 9.48
C ARG A 22 -13.62 1.10 9.35
N LEU A 23 -12.36 1.44 9.61
CA LEU A 23 -11.89 2.83 9.53
C LEU A 23 -11.90 3.35 8.09
N CYS A 24 -11.47 2.54 7.12
CA CYS A 24 -11.56 2.90 5.70
C CYS A 24 -13.02 3.18 5.29
N ARG A 25 -13.97 2.35 5.73
CA ARG A 25 -15.40 2.59 5.47
C ARG A 25 -15.93 3.86 6.12
N LEU A 26 -15.50 4.19 7.34
CA LEU A 26 -15.82 5.47 7.96
C LEU A 26 -15.26 6.66 7.19
N GLY A 27 -14.09 6.50 6.55
CA GLY A 27 -13.49 7.45 5.61
C GLY A 27 -14.19 7.49 4.24
N GLY A 28 -15.26 6.72 4.05
CA GLY A 28 -16.07 6.69 2.82
C GLY A 28 -15.59 5.68 1.77
N ALA A 29 -14.68 4.76 2.10
CA ALA A 29 -14.19 3.77 1.13
C ALA A 29 -15.31 2.86 0.61
N GLU A 30 -15.48 2.84 -0.70
CA GLU A 30 -16.44 2.03 -1.45
C GLU A 30 -15.75 0.80 -2.07
N ARG A 31 -14.47 0.92 -2.40
CA ARG A 31 -13.62 -0.11 -3.02
C ARG A 31 -12.37 -0.34 -2.19
N PHE A 32 -11.79 -1.54 -2.33
CA PHE A 32 -10.61 -1.91 -1.54
C PHE A 32 -9.46 -2.41 -2.40
N ALA A 33 -8.25 -1.91 -2.08
CA ALA A 33 -6.99 -2.38 -2.61
C ALA A 33 -6.14 -3.00 -1.48
N PHE A 34 -5.77 -4.27 -1.64
CA PHE A 34 -4.89 -5.00 -0.72
C PHE A 34 -3.53 -5.21 -1.37
N LEU A 35 -2.48 -4.74 -0.71
CA LEU A 35 -1.14 -4.65 -1.29
C LEU A 35 -0.21 -5.81 -0.89
N GLY A 36 -0.78 -6.97 -0.54
CA GLY A 36 -0.02 -8.18 -0.24
C GLY A 36 0.39 -8.34 1.22
N ASP A 37 1.13 -9.42 1.49
CA ASP A 37 1.50 -9.88 2.82
C ASP A 37 0.30 -10.09 3.74
N SER A 38 -0.70 -10.81 3.21
CA SER A 38 -1.91 -11.20 3.93
C SER A 38 -1.64 -12.33 4.92
N LEU A 39 -0.72 -13.23 4.54
CA LEU A 39 -0.36 -14.41 5.34
C LEU A 39 0.65 -14.09 6.43
N GLY A 40 0.54 -14.83 7.54
CA GLY A 40 1.43 -14.69 8.68
C GLY A 40 0.90 -15.43 9.91
N ARG A 41 1.31 -15.00 11.09
CA ARG A 41 0.86 -15.59 12.36
C ARG A 41 -0.54 -15.11 12.70
N GLY A 42 -1.32 -15.98 13.34
CA GLY A 42 -2.69 -15.69 13.78
C GLY A 42 -3.72 -16.43 12.95
N ASP A 43 -4.61 -15.72 12.28
CA ASP A 43 -5.67 -16.30 11.43
C ASP A 43 -5.50 -15.88 9.95
N PRO A 44 -4.54 -16.44 9.22
CA PRO A 44 -4.32 -16.12 7.81
C PRO A 44 -5.48 -16.53 6.91
N ASP A 45 -6.16 -17.64 7.20
CA ASP A 45 -7.31 -18.10 6.42
C ASP A 45 -8.49 -17.15 6.57
N GLY A 46 -8.78 -16.68 7.77
CA GLY A 46 -9.79 -15.66 8.03
C GLY A 46 -9.45 -14.32 7.38
N CYS A 47 -8.17 -13.92 7.40
CA CYS A 47 -7.72 -12.71 6.69
C CYS A 47 -7.99 -12.80 5.19
N VAL A 48 -7.58 -13.91 4.55
CA VAL A 48 -7.78 -14.09 3.11
C VAL A 48 -9.27 -14.20 2.76
N ALA A 49 -10.08 -14.86 3.58
CA ALA A 49 -11.53 -14.92 3.37
C ALA A 49 -12.16 -13.51 3.37
N LEU A 50 -11.77 -12.66 4.33
CA LEU A 50 -12.23 -11.27 4.38
C LEU A 50 -11.74 -10.47 3.17
N ILE A 51 -10.45 -10.57 2.82
CA ILE A 51 -9.87 -9.90 1.66
C ILE A 51 -10.61 -10.29 0.38
N ARG A 52 -10.82 -11.58 0.11
CA ARG A 52 -11.57 -12.07 -1.06
C ARG A 52 -12.98 -11.50 -1.16
N SER A 53 -13.62 -11.28 -0.03
CA SER A 53 -14.99 -10.73 -0.01
C SER A 53 -15.06 -9.23 -0.33
N LEU A 54 -13.93 -8.51 -0.23
CA LEU A 54 -13.88 -7.04 -0.34
C LEU A 54 -13.01 -6.55 -1.50
N ALA A 55 -12.00 -7.33 -1.92
CA ALA A 55 -10.97 -6.86 -2.81
C ALA A 55 -11.48 -6.58 -4.23
N ASP A 56 -11.35 -5.34 -4.65
CA ASP A 56 -11.40 -4.94 -6.07
C ASP A 56 -10.02 -5.05 -6.71
N VAL A 57 -8.98 -4.82 -5.91
CA VAL A 57 -7.56 -4.96 -6.27
C VAL A 57 -6.86 -5.75 -5.18
N SER A 58 -6.12 -6.79 -5.56
CA SER A 58 -5.23 -7.49 -4.64
C SER A 58 -3.97 -7.93 -5.37
N VAL A 59 -2.81 -7.77 -4.73
CA VAL A 59 -1.52 -8.22 -5.24
C VAL A 59 -0.84 -9.16 -4.24
N VAL A 60 0.03 -10.03 -4.74
CA VAL A 60 0.78 -10.97 -3.90
C VAL A 60 1.93 -10.26 -3.19
N GLY A 61 2.17 -10.60 -1.92
CA GLY A 61 3.35 -10.20 -1.16
C GLY A 61 4.38 -11.33 -1.02
N ASN A 62 5.57 -11.02 -0.53
CA ASN A 62 6.61 -12.03 -0.34
C ASN A 62 6.26 -13.02 0.78
N ARG A 63 5.60 -12.59 1.85
CA ARG A 63 5.14 -13.50 2.91
C ARG A 63 4.03 -14.41 2.46
N ASP A 64 3.19 -13.97 1.52
CA ASP A 64 2.17 -14.84 0.94
C ASP A 64 2.83 -16.05 0.24
N LEU A 65 3.96 -15.84 -0.43
CA LEU A 65 4.73 -16.93 -1.06
C LEU A 65 5.47 -17.80 -0.04
N ASP A 66 6.03 -17.20 1.03
CA ASP A 66 6.76 -17.92 2.08
C ASP A 66 5.83 -18.78 2.95
N TRP A 67 4.61 -18.33 3.22
CA TRP A 67 3.68 -18.96 4.16
C TRP A 67 2.59 -19.80 3.51
N GLN A 68 2.49 -19.84 2.19
CA GLN A 68 1.43 -20.53 1.43
C GLN A 68 1.19 -21.99 1.81
N HIS A 69 2.22 -22.68 2.31
CA HIS A 69 2.13 -24.10 2.71
C HIS A 69 1.63 -24.31 4.15
N ARG A 70 1.28 -23.23 4.85
CA ARG A 70 0.79 -23.23 6.25
C ARG A 70 -0.68 -22.86 6.37
N VAL A 71 -1.39 -22.78 5.28
CA VAL A 71 -2.79 -22.35 5.18
C VAL A 71 -3.61 -23.37 4.42
N ALA A 72 -4.94 -23.25 4.48
CA ALA A 72 -5.86 -24.09 3.72
C ALA A 72 -5.60 -24.04 2.21
N ASP A 73 -5.90 -25.10 1.49
CA ASP A 73 -5.68 -25.21 0.05
C ASP A 73 -6.39 -24.10 -0.73
N GLU A 74 -7.59 -23.71 -0.29
CA GLU A 74 -8.34 -22.61 -0.92
C GLU A 74 -7.64 -21.26 -0.74
N THR A 75 -7.12 -20.97 0.45
CA THR A 75 -6.31 -19.78 0.74
C THR A 75 -5.05 -19.77 -0.10
N ARG A 76 -4.34 -20.92 -0.15
CA ARG A 76 -3.16 -21.08 -0.98
C ARG A 76 -3.43 -20.82 -2.46
N ALA A 77 -4.50 -21.44 -2.99
CA ALA A 77 -4.88 -21.24 -4.40
C ALA A 77 -5.17 -19.77 -4.70
N TYR A 78 -5.83 -19.07 -3.78
CA TYR A 78 -6.11 -17.64 -3.94
C TYR A 78 -4.83 -16.81 -4.01
N VAL A 79 -3.95 -16.92 -3.01
CA VAL A 79 -2.73 -16.07 -2.96
C VAL A 79 -1.77 -16.35 -4.10
N LEU A 80 -1.65 -17.60 -4.54
CA LEU A 80 -0.83 -17.98 -5.70
C LEU A 80 -1.41 -17.50 -7.03
N GLY A 81 -2.72 -17.25 -7.09
CA GLY A 81 -3.38 -16.66 -8.25
C GLY A 81 -3.27 -15.14 -8.34
N LEU A 82 -2.78 -14.48 -7.30
CA LEU A 82 -2.65 -13.01 -7.29
C LEU A 82 -1.51 -12.53 -8.19
N PRO A 83 -1.70 -11.44 -8.93
CA PRO A 83 -0.63 -10.83 -9.70
C PRO A 83 0.38 -10.11 -8.79
N ALA A 84 1.62 -9.97 -9.24
CA ALA A 84 2.65 -9.18 -8.54
C ALA A 84 2.37 -7.67 -8.61
N SER A 85 1.55 -7.24 -9.57
CA SER A 85 1.15 -5.84 -9.71
C SER A 85 -0.15 -5.71 -10.47
N LEU A 86 -0.92 -4.66 -10.16
CA LEU A 86 -2.18 -4.35 -10.82
C LEU A 86 -2.31 -2.84 -11.04
N ARG A 87 -2.88 -2.45 -12.19
CA ARG A 87 -3.29 -1.07 -12.43
C ARG A 87 -4.80 -0.94 -12.24
N ALA A 88 -5.23 0.06 -11.48
CA ALA A 88 -6.64 0.42 -11.33
C ALA A 88 -6.78 1.94 -11.26
N ASP A 89 -7.84 2.47 -11.84
CA ASP A 89 -8.09 3.91 -11.93
C ASP A 89 -6.82 4.70 -12.32
N ASP A 90 -6.29 5.53 -11.42
CA ASP A 90 -5.10 6.33 -11.62
C ASP A 90 -3.89 5.89 -10.77
N PHE A 91 -3.91 4.65 -10.27
CA PHE A 91 -2.79 4.10 -9.51
C PHE A 91 -2.30 2.75 -10.03
N VAL A 92 -1.06 2.45 -9.69
CA VAL A 92 -0.42 1.13 -9.81
C VAL A 92 -0.21 0.58 -8.41
N ALA A 93 -0.74 -0.60 -8.15
CA ALA A 93 -0.56 -1.34 -6.90
C ALA A 93 0.52 -2.41 -7.06
N VAL A 94 1.43 -2.48 -6.09
CA VAL A 94 2.41 -3.55 -5.91
C VAL A 94 2.52 -3.85 -4.42
N HIS A 95 3.11 -5.01 -4.05
CA HIS A 95 3.42 -5.21 -2.64
C HIS A 95 4.61 -4.35 -2.20
N GLY A 96 5.72 -4.42 -2.90
CA GLY A 96 6.90 -3.63 -2.59
C GLY A 96 7.92 -3.65 -3.73
N ASP A 97 8.75 -2.64 -3.76
CA ASP A 97 10.04 -2.65 -4.46
C ASP A 97 11.11 -2.48 -3.37
N PRO A 98 11.96 -3.50 -3.09
CA PRO A 98 13.03 -3.41 -2.10
C PRO A 98 13.93 -2.18 -2.26
N ARG A 99 13.96 -1.63 -3.48
CA ARG A 99 14.74 -0.43 -3.82
C ARG A 99 14.08 0.89 -3.42
N LEU A 100 12.85 0.82 -2.89
CA LEU A 100 12.17 1.96 -2.25
C LEU A 100 12.28 1.90 -0.72
N ASP A 101 13.03 0.93 -0.18
CA ASP A 101 13.32 0.86 1.25
C ASP A 101 14.25 2.04 1.63
N PRO A 102 13.85 2.87 2.61
CA PRO A 102 14.64 4.02 3.05
C PRO A 102 15.96 3.65 3.74
N ASP A 103 16.13 2.38 4.11
CA ASP A 103 17.37 1.88 4.70
C ASP A 103 18.44 1.56 3.63
N LEU A 104 18.08 1.59 2.34
CA LEU A 104 19.00 1.49 1.22
C LEU A 104 19.76 2.81 0.98
N ASN A 105 20.92 2.72 0.35
CA ASN A 105 21.70 3.90 0.01
C ASN A 105 20.94 4.85 -0.94
N SER A 106 21.31 6.13 -0.92
CA SER A 106 20.58 7.18 -1.64
C SER A 106 20.53 6.99 -3.16
N SER A 107 21.48 6.26 -3.77
CA SER A 107 21.51 5.98 -5.20
C SER A 107 20.48 4.91 -5.59
N GLU A 108 20.32 3.87 -4.78
CA GLU A 108 19.34 2.80 -5.01
C GLU A 108 17.92 3.31 -4.83
N ILE A 109 17.68 4.13 -3.81
CA ILE A 109 16.39 4.81 -3.59
C ILE A 109 16.03 5.66 -4.81
N ARG A 110 16.94 6.50 -5.30
CA ARG A 110 16.69 7.33 -6.50
C ARG A 110 16.35 6.47 -7.72
N ASN A 111 17.07 5.39 -7.95
CA ASN A 111 16.80 4.48 -9.06
C ASN A 111 15.44 3.78 -8.92
N GLY A 112 15.01 3.44 -7.71
CA GLY A 112 13.68 2.92 -7.41
C GLY A 112 12.59 3.92 -7.80
N PHE A 113 12.67 5.15 -7.31
CA PHE A 113 11.71 6.21 -7.63
C PHE A 113 11.68 6.57 -9.11
N ARG A 114 12.84 6.61 -9.79
CA ARG A 114 12.92 6.80 -11.25
C ARG A 114 12.15 5.72 -12.00
N ARG A 115 12.27 4.45 -11.61
CA ARG A 115 11.52 3.34 -12.23
C ARG A 115 10.04 3.46 -11.96
N ALA A 116 9.65 3.76 -10.72
CA ALA A 116 8.25 3.99 -10.33
C ALA A 116 7.65 5.13 -11.17
N TYR A 117 8.35 6.28 -11.26
CA TYR A 117 7.91 7.41 -12.08
C TYR A 117 7.68 7.02 -13.54
N ARG A 118 8.68 6.39 -14.19
CA ARG A 118 8.57 5.98 -15.60
C ARG A 118 7.49 4.92 -15.83
N ARG A 119 7.25 4.07 -14.84
CA ARG A 119 6.15 3.12 -14.89
C ARG A 119 4.81 3.84 -14.86
N LEU A 120 4.62 4.77 -13.92
CA LEU A 120 3.42 5.58 -13.83
C LEU A 120 3.16 6.39 -15.12
N GLU A 121 4.22 6.91 -15.73
CA GLU A 121 4.14 7.61 -17.01
C GLU A 121 3.63 6.71 -18.13
N ARG A 122 4.22 5.54 -18.29
CA ARG A 122 3.83 4.55 -19.31
C ARG A 122 2.40 4.05 -19.11
N GLU A 123 2.00 3.82 -17.85
CA GLU A 123 0.68 3.31 -17.50
C GLU A 123 -0.36 4.44 -17.36
N ARG A 124 0.03 5.70 -17.55
CA ARG A 124 -0.82 6.89 -17.40
C ARG A 124 -1.51 6.93 -16.04
N ALA A 125 -0.76 6.60 -14.98
CA ALA A 125 -1.20 6.62 -13.59
C ALA A 125 -0.51 7.73 -12.82
N GLY A 126 -1.17 8.23 -11.76
CA GLY A 126 -0.65 9.28 -10.88
C GLY A 126 0.04 8.74 -9.64
N LEU A 127 -0.38 7.56 -9.17
CA LEU A 127 0.03 7.01 -7.88
C LEU A 127 0.69 5.64 -8.01
N PHE A 128 1.73 5.42 -7.21
CA PHE A 128 2.38 4.14 -6.99
C PHE A 128 2.12 3.73 -5.53
N LEU A 129 1.22 2.75 -5.31
CA LEU A 129 0.82 2.29 -3.99
C LEU A 129 1.58 1.01 -3.64
N PHE A 130 2.16 0.97 -2.44
CA PHE A 130 2.94 -0.18 -1.97
C PHE A 130 2.95 -0.29 -0.43
N GLY A 131 3.47 -1.42 0.09
CA GLY A 131 3.67 -1.72 1.50
C GLY A 131 5.10 -2.18 1.79
N HIS A 132 5.28 -3.42 2.28
CA HIS A 132 6.53 -4.15 2.46
C HIS A 132 7.49 -3.58 3.52
N THR A 133 7.74 -2.28 3.55
CA THR A 133 8.68 -1.70 4.53
C THR A 133 8.07 -1.47 5.91
N HIS A 134 6.77 -1.68 6.07
CA HIS A 134 5.98 -1.47 7.28
C HIS A 134 5.97 -0.03 7.82
N ARG A 135 6.36 0.94 6.99
CA ARG A 135 6.43 2.34 7.38
C ARG A 135 5.60 3.21 6.43
N ALA A 136 4.51 3.78 6.95
CA ALA A 136 3.69 4.66 6.15
C ALA A 136 4.44 5.94 5.79
N ARG A 137 4.58 6.18 4.47
CA ARG A 137 5.30 7.33 3.90
C ARG A 137 4.68 7.77 2.59
N VAL A 138 4.74 9.05 2.33
CA VAL A 138 4.29 9.64 1.06
C VAL A 138 5.40 10.49 0.47
N TRP A 139 5.73 10.22 -0.79
CA TRP A 139 6.67 11.03 -1.56
C TRP A 139 5.99 11.65 -2.77
N ARG A 140 6.34 12.89 -3.05
CA ARG A 140 6.08 13.55 -4.33
C ARG A 140 7.24 13.25 -5.27
N LEU A 141 6.91 12.89 -6.50
CA LEU A 141 7.86 12.61 -7.58
C LEU A 141 7.70 13.69 -8.64
N PRO A 142 8.52 14.77 -8.61
CA PRO A 142 8.37 15.88 -9.53
C PRO A 142 8.78 15.53 -10.96
N GLY A 143 9.76 14.64 -11.13
CA GLY A 143 10.23 14.14 -12.41
C GLY A 143 11.05 12.87 -12.28
N PRO A 144 11.40 12.20 -13.40
CA PRO A 144 12.14 10.95 -13.36
C PRO A 144 13.59 11.10 -12.90
N ASP A 145 14.17 12.28 -13.11
CA ASP A 145 15.56 12.59 -12.79
C ASP A 145 15.70 13.58 -11.63
N GLU A 146 14.58 14.02 -11.07
CA GLU A 146 14.52 14.89 -9.90
C GLU A 146 14.52 14.08 -8.60
N ALA A 147 14.95 14.71 -7.51
CA ALA A 147 14.92 14.09 -6.21
C ALA A 147 13.46 13.96 -5.71
N PRO A 148 13.07 12.79 -5.17
CA PRO A 148 11.76 12.64 -4.55
C PRO A 148 11.68 13.51 -3.30
N GLU A 149 10.52 14.11 -3.08
CA GLU A 149 10.25 14.93 -1.90
C GLU A 149 9.42 14.12 -0.90
N LEU A 150 9.95 13.88 0.29
CA LEU A 150 9.21 13.24 1.39
C LEU A 150 8.19 14.25 1.94
N ILE A 151 6.89 13.91 1.83
CA ILE A 151 5.80 14.78 2.29
C ILE A 151 5.30 14.33 3.68
N TYR A 152 5.28 13.02 3.92
CA TYR A 152 4.77 12.44 5.16
C TYR A 152 5.58 11.22 5.57
N ASP A 153 5.76 11.07 6.88
CA ASP A 153 6.42 9.93 7.52
C ASP A 153 5.76 9.65 8.88
N ALA A 154 5.14 8.49 9.03
CA ALA A 154 4.41 8.11 10.24
C ALA A 154 5.32 7.93 11.46
N VAL A 155 6.61 7.67 11.29
CA VAL A 155 7.57 7.61 12.41
C VAL A 155 7.82 8.99 13.02
N VAL A 156 7.82 10.02 12.17
CA VAL A 156 8.06 11.41 12.60
C VAL A 156 6.78 12.04 13.12
N SER A 157 5.67 11.84 12.43
CA SER A 157 4.39 12.48 12.77
C SER A 157 3.64 11.77 13.88
N SER A 158 3.63 10.42 13.90
CA SER A 158 2.84 9.56 14.80
C SER A 158 1.33 9.88 14.84
N GLN A 159 0.83 10.65 13.88
CA GLN A 159 -0.55 11.13 13.80
C GLN A 159 -1.15 10.82 12.44
N PRO A 160 -2.48 10.64 12.35
CA PRO A 160 -3.18 10.61 11.07
C PRO A 160 -2.88 11.87 10.26
N ALA A 161 -2.82 11.73 8.94
CA ALA A 161 -2.56 12.86 8.06
C ALA A 161 -3.49 12.87 6.86
N THR A 162 -4.03 14.04 6.53
CA THR A 162 -4.74 14.28 5.27
C THR A 162 -3.82 15.01 4.32
N ILE A 163 -3.54 14.41 3.17
CA ILE A 163 -2.61 14.91 2.18
C ILE A 163 -3.38 15.26 0.90
N ALA A 164 -3.35 16.53 0.50
CA ALA A 164 -3.87 16.96 -0.78
C ALA A 164 -2.87 16.56 -1.87
N LEU A 165 -3.24 15.62 -2.70
CA LEU A 165 -2.48 15.22 -3.87
C LEU A 165 -2.83 16.20 -4.99
N ARG A 166 -1.93 17.09 -5.32
CA ARG A 166 -2.17 18.08 -6.39
C ARG A 166 -2.47 17.35 -7.69
N ARG A 167 -3.72 17.52 -8.19
CA ARG A 167 -4.14 17.05 -9.51
C ARG A 167 -4.07 18.19 -10.52
N PRO A 168 -3.94 17.85 -11.76
CA PRO A 168 -2.78 17.19 -12.35
C PRO A 168 -2.00 18.19 -13.20
N VAL A 169 -0.83 18.51 -12.77
CA VAL A 169 0.14 18.80 -13.84
C VAL A 169 0.53 17.41 -14.35
N PRO A 170 0.59 17.13 -15.65
CA PRO A 170 0.92 15.79 -16.18
C PRO A 170 2.26 15.23 -15.68
N SER A 171 3.06 16.04 -14.99
CA SER A 171 4.41 15.75 -14.52
C SER A 171 4.51 15.35 -13.05
N VAL A 172 3.54 15.63 -12.18
CA VAL A 172 3.66 15.30 -10.73
C VAL A 172 3.00 13.97 -10.44
N ARG A 173 3.76 13.06 -9.86
CA ARG A 173 3.32 11.73 -9.43
C ARG A 173 3.66 11.51 -7.96
N TYR A 174 3.09 10.46 -7.37
CA TYR A 174 3.31 10.14 -5.97
C TYR A 174 3.68 8.66 -5.79
N ALA A 175 4.57 8.40 -4.85
CA ALA A 175 4.84 7.07 -4.31
C ALA A 175 4.33 7.03 -2.87
N ILE A 176 3.47 6.06 -2.56
CA ILE A 176 2.75 5.99 -1.29
C ILE A 176 2.95 4.60 -0.71
N ASN A 177 3.71 4.53 0.39
CA ASN A 177 3.74 3.37 1.24
C ASN A 177 2.66 3.53 2.30
N VAL A 178 1.71 2.60 2.36
CA VAL A 178 0.61 2.68 3.33
C VAL A 178 0.97 2.11 4.71
N GLY A 179 2.19 1.59 4.86
CA GLY A 179 2.66 1.00 6.12
C GLY A 179 2.20 -0.44 6.30
N THR A 180 2.06 -0.86 7.54
CA THR A 180 1.57 -2.18 7.93
C THR A 180 0.28 -2.07 8.72
N THR A 181 -0.69 -2.93 8.43
CA THR A 181 -1.91 -3.02 9.22
C THR A 181 -1.74 -3.96 10.42
N GLY A 182 -1.09 -5.11 10.21
CA GLY A 182 -1.11 -6.20 11.19
C GLY A 182 0.19 -6.44 11.97
N LEU A 183 1.33 -5.93 11.50
CA LEU A 183 2.64 -6.27 12.06
C LEU A 183 3.54 -5.04 12.22
N PRO A 184 3.31 -4.19 13.24
CA PRO A 184 4.20 -3.08 13.51
C PRO A 184 5.56 -3.57 14.03
N PHE A 185 6.65 -3.02 13.48
CA PHE A 185 8.00 -3.23 13.99
C PHE A 185 8.49 -2.00 14.75
N ALA A 186 9.31 -2.22 15.77
CA ALA A 186 9.95 -1.14 16.48
C ALA A 186 10.72 -0.22 15.52
N GLY A 187 10.48 1.08 15.59
CA GLY A 187 11.12 2.10 14.74
C GLY A 187 10.52 2.24 13.32
N LYS A 188 9.51 1.46 12.95
CA LYS A 188 8.85 1.60 11.64
C LYS A 188 7.55 2.42 11.67
N GLY A 189 7.11 2.83 12.84
CA GLY A 189 5.89 3.61 13.05
C GLY A 189 4.70 2.78 13.51
N PRO A 190 3.55 3.43 13.76
CA PRO A 190 2.33 2.75 14.16
C PRO A 190 1.71 1.95 13.01
N PRO A 191 0.81 0.99 13.33
CA PRO A 191 -0.01 0.36 12.32
C PRO A 191 -0.85 1.41 11.58
N ALA A 192 -1.02 1.21 10.27
CA ALA A 192 -1.72 2.16 9.44
C ALA A 192 -2.44 1.50 8.26
N CYS A 193 -3.43 2.22 7.73
CA CYS A 193 -4.05 2.02 6.43
C CYS A 193 -4.28 3.39 5.77
N ALA A 194 -4.84 3.43 4.58
CA ALA A 194 -5.11 4.70 3.92
C ALA A 194 -6.49 4.71 3.25
N VAL A 195 -7.05 5.93 3.11
CA VAL A 195 -8.21 6.19 2.26
C VAL A 195 -7.77 7.13 1.14
N TYR A 196 -8.02 6.74 -0.08
CA TYR A 196 -7.71 7.53 -1.27
C TYR A 196 -9.00 7.92 -2.03
N ASP A 197 -9.31 9.21 -2.03
CA ASP A 197 -10.40 9.78 -2.83
C ASP A 197 -9.85 10.18 -4.21
N SER A 198 -10.13 9.35 -5.21
CA SER A 198 -9.68 9.55 -6.58
C SER A 198 -10.34 10.77 -7.23
N GLY A 199 -11.49 11.19 -6.77
CA GLY A 199 -12.21 12.37 -7.23
C GLY A 199 -11.63 13.68 -6.69
N ALA A 200 -11.43 13.77 -5.39
CA ALA A 200 -10.86 14.94 -4.73
C ALA A 200 -9.33 15.05 -4.84
N GLY A 201 -8.65 13.97 -5.24
CA GLY A 201 -7.18 13.91 -5.17
C GLY A 201 -6.68 14.02 -3.74
N ARG A 202 -7.33 13.32 -2.81
CA ARG A 202 -7.04 13.38 -1.38
C ARG A 202 -6.64 12.00 -0.87
N LEU A 203 -5.52 11.95 -0.18
CA LEU A 203 -5.07 10.78 0.58
C LEU A 203 -5.18 11.07 2.08
N GLU A 204 -5.79 10.17 2.80
CA GLU A 204 -5.80 10.16 4.26
C GLU A 204 -5.03 8.93 4.75
N VAL A 205 -3.98 9.15 5.53
CA VAL A 205 -3.26 8.09 6.24
C VAL A 205 -3.88 7.96 7.63
N ILE A 206 -4.43 6.79 7.91
CA ILE A 206 -5.12 6.48 9.16
C ILE A 206 -4.18 5.63 10.02
N VAL A 207 -3.93 6.07 11.24
CA VAL A 207 -3.21 5.29 12.26
C VAL A 207 -4.22 4.44 13.02
N LEU A 208 -3.91 3.14 13.20
CA LEU A 208 -4.75 2.14 13.86
C LEU A 208 -4.51 2.09 15.36
#